data_e71e581f4a885a343baefb877555f7d6
#
_entry.id   e71e581f4a885a343baefb877555f7d6
#
_cell.length_a   1.000
_cell.length_b   1.000
_cell.length_c   1.000
_cell.angle_alpha   90.00
_cell.angle_beta   90.00
_cell.angle_gamma   90.00
#
_symmetry.space_group_name_H-M   'P 1'
#
loop_
_entity.id
_entity.type
_entity.pdbx_description
1 polymer ?
#
loop_
_entity_poly.entity_id
_entity_poly.type
_entity_poly.pdbx_seq_one_letter_code
_entity_poly.pdbx_strand_id
1 'polypeptide(L)'
;MDIKKISDYKVAFDGILQHITSDDDKEQVEVWFARDLQKQLGYARWENFAVAIRRAVESCKSQNINIDDHFREVTKMVSLGSGSQREVQDFMLTRFACYLIAQNGDPKKEKVAFAQGYFALQTRRAEQIAELLQQMSRLETRDRLKASEKQLSQNIYQRGVDDKGYGRIRSKGDVALFGGHTTEDMKHRLGIKSSRPLADFLPTLTIAAKNLATEMTNYNVEQKDLYGERSITAEHVQNNRSVRQMLNQRGIKPEDLPAAEDIKKVERMVNSNQKKIEKTSNKLPPKDNE
;
A
#
# COMPACT_ATOMS: atom_id res chain seq x y z
N MET A 1 17.73 -16.51 -11.86
CA MET A 1 17.48 -15.56 -12.99
C MET A 1 18.66 -14.59 -13.02
N ASP A 2 19.30 -14.41 -14.16
CA ASP A 2 20.50 -13.57 -14.31
C ASP A 2 20.12 -12.08 -14.23
N ILE A 3 20.66 -11.35 -13.25
CA ILE A 3 20.35 -9.94 -12.97
C ILE A 3 20.73 -9.05 -14.17
N LYS A 4 21.81 -9.38 -14.89
CA LYS A 4 22.25 -8.65 -16.08
C LYS A 4 21.20 -8.75 -17.19
N LYS A 5 20.69 -9.95 -17.47
CA LYS A 5 19.61 -10.17 -18.44
C LYS A 5 18.33 -9.42 -18.05
N ILE A 6 18.02 -9.31 -16.73
CA ILE A 6 16.86 -8.53 -16.24
C ILE A 6 17.02 -7.05 -16.61
N SER A 7 18.20 -6.49 -16.38
CA SER A 7 18.50 -5.10 -16.73
C SER A 7 18.38 -4.85 -18.22
N ASP A 8 18.97 -5.72 -19.04
CA ASP A 8 18.98 -5.57 -20.50
C ASP A 8 17.56 -5.60 -21.11
N TYR A 9 16.72 -6.54 -20.64
CA TYR A 9 15.32 -6.60 -21.10
C TYR A 9 14.48 -5.44 -20.62
N LYS A 10 14.71 -4.94 -19.39
CA LYS A 10 14.02 -3.73 -18.91
C LYS A 10 14.39 -2.52 -19.77
N VAL A 11 15.68 -2.32 -20.03
CA VAL A 11 16.15 -1.24 -20.90
C VAL A 11 15.55 -1.35 -22.29
N ALA A 12 15.48 -2.55 -22.86
CA ALA A 12 14.90 -2.79 -24.17
C ALA A 12 13.38 -2.54 -24.20
N PHE A 13 12.65 -2.91 -23.14
CA PHE A 13 11.22 -2.67 -23.02
C PHE A 13 10.92 -1.17 -22.81
N ASP A 14 11.66 -0.51 -21.92
CA ASP A 14 11.51 0.92 -21.67
C ASP A 14 11.98 1.74 -22.90
N GLY A 15 12.92 1.23 -23.70
CA GLY A 15 13.43 1.88 -24.92
C GLY A 15 12.43 1.96 -26.08
N ILE A 16 11.33 1.21 -26.05
CA ILE A 16 10.21 1.32 -27.02
C ILE A 16 9.00 2.07 -26.47
N LEU A 17 9.11 2.62 -25.25
CA LEU A 17 8.10 3.47 -24.65
C LEU A 17 7.95 4.77 -25.44
N GLN A 18 6.71 5.20 -25.65
CA GLN A 18 6.39 6.51 -26.20
C GLN A 18 5.46 7.26 -25.26
N HIS A 19 5.53 8.58 -25.29
CA HIS A 19 4.63 9.46 -24.56
C HIS A 19 3.71 10.15 -25.55
N ILE A 20 2.42 10.07 -25.33
CA ILE A 20 1.41 10.81 -26.08
C ILE A 20 0.69 11.76 -25.12
N THR A 21 0.34 12.93 -25.62
CA THR A 21 -0.47 13.89 -24.87
C THR A 21 -1.94 13.52 -25.03
N SER A 22 -2.67 13.35 -23.94
CA SER A 22 -4.13 13.19 -23.97
C SER A 22 -4.79 14.49 -24.40
N ASP A 23 -5.78 14.41 -25.31
CA ASP A 23 -6.48 15.59 -25.83
C ASP A 23 -7.31 16.29 -24.73
N ASP A 24 -7.81 15.55 -23.74
CA ASP A 24 -8.73 16.07 -22.72
C ASP A 24 -8.01 16.76 -21.53
N ASP A 25 -6.89 16.23 -21.02
CA ASP A 25 -6.27 16.70 -19.78
C ASP A 25 -4.84 17.24 -19.91
N LYS A 26 -4.26 17.28 -21.10
CA LYS A 26 -2.84 17.59 -21.36
C LYS A 26 -1.84 16.72 -20.56
N GLU A 27 -2.29 15.61 -20.03
CA GLU A 27 -1.40 14.66 -19.35
C GLU A 27 -0.64 13.82 -20.37
N GLN A 28 0.63 13.54 -20.06
CA GLN A 28 1.44 12.61 -20.85
C GLN A 28 1.12 11.18 -20.42
N VAL A 29 0.66 10.38 -21.39
CA VAL A 29 0.33 8.96 -21.19
C VAL A 29 1.43 8.09 -21.80
N GLU A 30 1.91 7.13 -21.01
CA GLU A 30 2.86 6.12 -21.47
C GLU A 30 2.18 5.08 -22.35
N VAL A 31 2.70 4.86 -23.56
CA VAL A 31 2.15 3.90 -24.51
C VAL A 31 3.25 3.07 -25.19
N TRP A 32 2.89 1.87 -25.62
CA TRP A 32 3.70 0.96 -26.42
C TRP A 32 2.95 0.60 -27.71
N PHE A 33 3.67 0.50 -28.81
CA PHE A 33 3.09 -0.03 -30.02
C PHE A 33 3.31 -1.55 -30.12
N ALA A 34 2.24 -2.28 -30.48
CA ALA A 34 2.25 -3.73 -30.47
C ALA A 34 3.29 -4.32 -31.43
N ARG A 35 3.57 -3.68 -32.55
CA ARG A 35 4.63 -4.15 -33.49
C ARG A 35 6.03 -3.98 -32.95
N ASP A 36 6.26 -3.01 -32.11
CA ASP A 36 7.55 -2.85 -31.44
C ASP A 36 7.68 -3.85 -30.28
N LEU A 37 6.60 -4.07 -29.52
CA LEU A 37 6.52 -5.11 -28.50
C LEU A 37 6.68 -6.53 -29.10
N GLN A 38 6.13 -6.80 -30.29
CA GLN A 38 6.31 -8.04 -31.04
C GLN A 38 7.78 -8.41 -31.17
N LYS A 39 8.62 -7.45 -31.58
CA LYS A 39 10.09 -7.65 -31.76
C LYS A 39 10.77 -7.92 -30.43
N GLN A 40 10.38 -7.18 -29.38
CA GLN A 40 10.94 -7.34 -28.03
C GLN A 40 10.61 -8.72 -27.43
N LEU A 41 9.40 -9.24 -27.69
CA LEU A 41 8.98 -10.57 -27.23
C LEU A 41 9.44 -11.71 -28.17
N GLY A 42 10.19 -11.41 -29.24
CA GLY A 42 10.79 -12.39 -30.14
C GLY A 42 9.81 -13.10 -31.05
N TYR A 43 8.73 -12.44 -31.45
CA TYR A 43 7.80 -12.96 -32.47
C TYR A 43 8.23 -12.53 -33.87
N ALA A 44 8.58 -13.50 -34.71
CA ALA A 44 8.97 -13.25 -36.10
C ALA A 44 7.77 -12.87 -36.98
N ARG A 45 6.58 -13.46 -36.71
CA ARG A 45 5.36 -13.25 -37.50
C ARG A 45 4.29 -12.58 -36.69
N TRP A 46 3.61 -11.60 -37.32
CA TRP A 46 2.53 -10.84 -36.69
C TRP A 46 1.34 -11.75 -36.29
N GLU A 47 0.99 -12.69 -37.16
CA GLU A 47 -0.15 -13.59 -36.93
C GLU A 47 0.00 -14.37 -35.62
N ASN A 48 1.22 -14.83 -35.31
CA ASN A 48 1.51 -15.54 -34.06
C ASN A 48 1.45 -14.62 -32.85
N PHE A 49 1.88 -13.36 -33.01
CA PHE A 49 1.81 -12.36 -31.96
C PHE A 49 0.38 -11.90 -31.71
N ALA A 50 -0.42 -11.75 -32.77
CA ALA A 50 -1.83 -11.41 -32.70
C ALA A 50 -2.67 -12.45 -31.91
N VAL A 51 -2.23 -13.71 -31.84
CA VAL A 51 -2.84 -14.70 -30.96
C VAL A 51 -2.66 -14.34 -29.50
N ALA A 52 -1.48 -13.89 -29.08
CA ALA A 52 -1.22 -13.44 -27.71
C ALA A 52 -2.04 -12.17 -27.37
N ILE A 53 -2.16 -11.23 -28.30
CA ILE A 53 -3.03 -10.06 -28.16
C ILE A 53 -4.48 -10.48 -27.94
N ARG A 54 -5.04 -11.35 -28.79
CA ARG A 54 -6.42 -11.81 -28.64
C ARG A 54 -6.68 -12.49 -27.29
N ARG A 55 -5.76 -13.34 -26.84
CA ARG A 55 -5.87 -13.98 -25.52
C ARG A 55 -5.82 -12.96 -24.37
N ALA A 56 -4.98 -11.93 -24.48
CA ALA A 56 -4.94 -10.84 -23.52
C ALA A 56 -6.26 -10.05 -23.48
N VAL A 57 -6.85 -9.76 -24.65
CA VAL A 57 -8.16 -9.11 -24.78
C VAL A 57 -9.26 -9.99 -24.17
N GLU A 58 -9.27 -11.30 -24.40
CA GLU A 58 -10.22 -12.23 -23.75
C GLU A 58 -10.04 -12.26 -22.23
N SER A 59 -8.81 -12.17 -21.73
CA SER A 59 -8.56 -12.01 -20.28
C SER A 59 -9.21 -10.75 -19.72
N CYS A 60 -9.16 -9.63 -20.43
CA CYS A 60 -9.84 -8.38 -20.02
C CYS A 60 -11.36 -8.57 -19.98
N LYS A 61 -11.95 -9.19 -21.01
CA LYS A 61 -13.39 -9.46 -21.03
C LYS A 61 -13.84 -10.30 -19.85
N SER A 62 -13.11 -11.38 -19.56
CA SER A 62 -13.43 -12.28 -18.45
C SER A 62 -13.35 -11.60 -17.08
N GLN A 63 -12.61 -10.53 -16.95
CA GLN A 63 -12.44 -9.74 -15.74
C GLN A 63 -13.29 -8.46 -15.71
N ASN A 64 -14.15 -8.23 -16.73
CA ASN A 64 -14.94 -7.01 -16.91
C ASN A 64 -14.07 -5.73 -16.97
N ILE A 65 -12.84 -5.83 -17.50
CA ILE A 65 -11.96 -4.69 -17.73
C ILE A 65 -12.29 -4.09 -19.09
N ASN A 66 -12.44 -2.77 -19.14
CA ASN A 66 -12.70 -2.06 -20.40
C ASN A 66 -11.49 -2.18 -21.33
N ILE A 67 -11.70 -2.75 -22.52
CA ILE A 67 -10.63 -3.04 -23.47
C ILE A 67 -10.08 -1.74 -24.06
N ASP A 68 -10.95 -0.78 -24.37
CA ASP A 68 -10.59 0.46 -25.07
C ASP A 68 -9.64 1.35 -24.25
N ASP A 69 -9.63 1.17 -22.92
CA ASP A 69 -8.70 1.84 -22.03
C ASP A 69 -7.26 1.31 -22.14
N HIS A 70 -7.08 0.10 -22.67
CA HIS A 70 -5.81 -0.59 -22.67
C HIS A 70 -5.30 -1.02 -24.05
N PHE A 71 -6.20 -1.24 -25.00
CA PHE A 71 -5.91 -1.69 -26.36
C PHE A 71 -6.64 -0.79 -27.34
N ARG A 72 -5.92 0.11 -28.00
CA ARG A 72 -6.49 0.98 -29.05
C ARG A 72 -5.94 0.58 -30.40
N GLU A 73 -6.81 0.19 -31.32
CA GLU A 73 -6.43 -0.12 -32.70
C GLU A 73 -5.98 1.16 -33.43
N VAL A 74 -4.83 1.09 -34.10
CA VAL A 74 -4.23 2.17 -34.87
C VAL A 74 -3.61 1.62 -36.12
N THR A 75 -3.38 2.51 -37.12
CA THR A 75 -2.60 2.19 -38.31
C THR A 75 -1.18 2.73 -38.21
N LYS A 76 -0.21 1.95 -38.69
CA LYS A 76 1.21 2.35 -38.75
C LYS A 76 1.69 2.26 -40.21
N MET A 77 2.37 3.31 -40.66
CA MET A 77 3.03 3.29 -41.95
C MET A 77 4.36 2.52 -41.84
N VAL A 78 4.55 1.52 -42.68
CA VAL A 78 5.82 0.77 -42.79
C VAL A 78 6.41 0.95 -44.17
N SER A 79 7.71 1.24 -44.24
CA SER A 79 8.45 1.37 -45.51
C SER A 79 8.70 -0.01 -46.14
N LEU A 80 8.40 -0.16 -47.40
CA LEU A 80 8.73 -1.32 -48.20
C LEU A 80 10.10 -1.10 -48.87
N GLY A 81 10.81 -2.18 -49.19
CA GLY A 81 12.16 -2.11 -49.81
C GLY A 81 12.23 -1.37 -51.14
N SER A 82 11.09 -1.05 -51.75
CA SER A 82 10.94 -0.26 -52.97
C SER A 82 10.79 1.26 -52.74
N GLY A 83 10.90 1.75 -51.50
CA GLY A 83 10.66 3.15 -51.14
C GLY A 83 9.18 3.53 -51.00
N SER A 84 8.24 2.63 -51.32
CA SER A 84 6.81 2.80 -51.05
C SER A 84 6.47 2.56 -49.58
N GLN A 85 5.39 3.17 -49.09
CA GLN A 85 4.88 2.95 -47.73
C GLN A 85 3.57 2.17 -47.80
N ARG A 86 3.36 1.31 -46.82
CA ARG A 86 2.12 0.55 -46.66
C ARG A 86 1.55 0.74 -45.26
N GLU A 87 0.25 0.96 -45.18
CA GLU A 87 -0.49 0.92 -43.94
C GLU A 87 -0.60 -0.51 -43.41
N VAL A 88 -0.31 -0.70 -42.15
CA VAL A 88 -0.48 -1.96 -41.44
C VAL A 88 -1.20 -1.71 -40.14
N GLN A 89 -2.03 -2.68 -39.74
CA GLN A 89 -2.68 -2.67 -38.46
C GLN A 89 -1.63 -2.73 -37.35
N ASP A 90 -1.82 -1.90 -36.33
CA ASP A 90 -1.04 -1.90 -35.08
C ASP A 90 -2.00 -1.64 -33.90
N PHE A 91 -1.51 -1.75 -32.68
CA PHE A 91 -2.24 -1.40 -31.47
C PHE A 91 -1.38 -0.47 -30.62
N MET A 92 -2.02 0.54 -30.07
CA MET A 92 -1.48 1.34 -28.98
C MET A 92 -1.89 0.65 -27.69
N LEU A 93 -0.91 0.37 -26.82
CA LEU A 93 -1.03 -0.47 -25.64
C LEU A 93 -0.61 0.30 -24.40
N THR A 94 -1.34 0.16 -23.31
CA THR A 94 -0.86 0.56 -21.99
C THR A 94 0.16 -0.44 -21.46
N ARG A 95 0.90 -0.08 -20.42
CA ARG A 95 1.79 -1.00 -19.68
C ARG A 95 1.06 -2.26 -19.23
N PHE A 96 -0.18 -2.13 -18.74
CA PHE A 96 -1.04 -3.25 -18.34
C PHE A 96 -1.31 -4.21 -19.52
N ALA A 97 -1.67 -3.68 -20.68
CA ALA A 97 -1.87 -4.49 -21.89
C ALA A 97 -0.61 -5.26 -22.29
N CYS A 98 0.57 -4.62 -22.22
CA CYS A 98 1.85 -5.27 -22.50
C CYS A 98 2.10 -6.45 -21.54
N TYR A 99 1.73 -6.31 -20.26
CA TYR A 99 1.85 -7.37 -19.27
C TYR A 99 0.92 -8.55 -19.57
N LEU A 100 -0.35 -8.28 -19.88
CA LEU A 100 -1.30 -9.32 -20.25
C LEU A 100 -0.87 -10.05 -21.53
N ILE A 101 -0.37 -9.35 -22.54
CA ILE A 101 0.15 -9.96 -23.77
C ILE A 101 1.33 -10.88 -23.44
N ALA A 102 2.28 -10.45 -22.59
CA ALA A 102 3.41 -11.28 -22.19
C ALA A 102 2.95 -12.53 -21.42
N GLN A 103 1.98 -12.39 -20.49
CA GLN A 103 1.43 -13.51 -19.73
C GLN A 103 0.73 -14.54 -20.62
N ASN A 104 0.07 -14.09 -21.71
CA ASN A 104 -0.64 -14.93 -22.67
C ASN A 104 0.23 -15.35 -23.86
N GLY A 105 1.52 -14.97 -23.86
CA GLY A 105 2.50 -15.31 -24.87
C GLY A 105 3.00 -16.75 -24.76
N ASP A 106 3.73 -17.20 -25.80
CA ASP A 106 4.33 -18.53 -25.85
C ASP A 106 5.53 -18.62 -24.89
N PRO A 107 5.46 -19.37 -23.78
CA PRO A 107 6.54 -19.47 -22.78
C PRO A 107 7.78 -20.21 -23.30
N LYS A 108 7.71 -20.90 -24.44
CA LYS A 108 8.88 -21.51 -25.11
C LYS A 108 9.83 -20.47 -25.68
N LYS A 109 9.34 -19.24 -25.89
CA LYS A 109 10.19 -18.12 -26.30
C LYS A 109 10.91 -17.53 -25.10
N GLU A 110 12.25 -17.53 -25.15
CA GLU A 110 13.09 -17.04 -24.04
C GLU A 110 12.68 -15.62 -23.58
N LYS A 111 12.42 -14.73 -24.52
CA LYS A 111 12.02 -13.35 -24.25
C LYS A 111 10.64 -13.25 -23.56
N VAL A 112 9.70 -14.11 -23.94
CA VAL A 112 8.37 -14.17 -23.29
C VAL A 112 8.49 -14.74 -21.89
N ALA A 113 9.18 -15.87 -21.73
CA ALA A 113 9.41 -16.49 -20.41
C ALA A 113 10.11 -15.50 -19.45
N PHE A 114 11.06 -14.73 -19.97
CA PHE A 114 11.71 -13.67 -19.22
C PHE A 114 10.75 -12.57 -18.80
N ALA A 115 9.94 -12.04 -19.74
CA ALA A 115 8.95 -10.99 -19.45
C ALA A 115 7.94 -11.43 -18.38
N GLN A 116 7.46 -12.69 -18.45
CA GLN A 116 6.58 -13.28 -17.43
C GLN A 116 7.24 -13.29 -16.04
N GLY A 117 8.47 -13.74 -15.95
CA GLY A 117 9.23 -13.76 -14.69
C GLY A 117 9.52 -12.35 -14.16
N TYR A 118 9.85 -11.40 -15.04
CA TYR A 118 10.06 -10.00 -14.68
C TYR A 118 8.80 -9.37 -14.08
N PHE A 119 7.65 -9.53 -14.74
CA PHE A 119 6.39 -8.95 -14.25
C PHE A 119 5.92 -9.58 -12.94
N ALA A 120 6.06 -10.90 -12.78
CA ALA A 120 5.78 -11.56 -11.51
C ALA A 120 6.63 -10.99 -10.36
N LEU A 121 7.93 -10.74 -10.62
CA LEU A 121 8.83 -10.14 -9.65
C LEU A 121 8.47 -8.68 -9.32
N GLN A 122 8.08 -7.88 -10.32
CA GLN A 122 7.67 -6.48 -10.11
C GLN A 122 6.35 -6.40 -9.32
N THR A 123 5.38 -7.27 -9.62
CA THR A 123 4.13 -7.36 -8.84
C THR A 123 4.43 -7.66 -7.38
N ARG A 124 5.30 -8.66 -7.10
CA ARG A 124 5.68 -8.98 -5.72
C ARG A 124 6.39 -7.82 -5.01
N ARG A 125 7.26 -7.08 -5.71
CA ARG A 125 7.89 -5.88 -5.15
C ARG A 125 6.88 -4.79 -4.82
N ALA A 126 5.89 -4.55 -5.69
CA ALA A 126 4.84 -3.57 -5.46
C ALA A 126 4.00 -3.95 -4.23
N GLU A 127 3.62 -5.22 -4.09
CA GLU A 127 2.93 -5.75 -2.90
C GLU A 127 3.76 -5.50 -1.63
N GLN A 128 5.05 -5.81 -1.65
CA GLN A 128 5.94 -5.61 -0.50
C GLN A 128 6.07 -4.13 -0.12
N ILE A 129 6.12 -3.23 -1.10
CA ILE A 129 6.15 -1.78 -0.84
C ILE A 129 4.83 -1.33 -0.24
N ALA A 130 3.68 -1.78 -0.76
CA ALA A 130 2.37 -1.44 -0.22
C ALA A 130 2.21 -1.93 1.23
N GLU A 131 2.61 -3.17 1.53
CA GLU A 131 2.64 -3.72 2.88
C GLU A 131 3.53 -2.86 3.81
N LEU A 132 4.72 -2.47 3.34
CA LEU A 132 5.65 -1.65 4.11
C LEU A 132 5.07 -0.27 4.43
N LEU A 133 4.44 0.40 3.46
CA LEU A 133 3.80 1.70 3.65
C LEU A 133 2.66 1.62 4.66
N GLN A 134 1.84 0.57 4.59
CA GLN A 134 0.77 0.34 5.57
C GLN A 134 1.32 0.14 6.99
N GLN A 135 2.42 -0.61 7.12
CA GLN A 135 3.08 -0.83 8.39
C GLN A 135 3.71 0.45 8.96
N MET A 136 4.34 1.27 8.12
CA MET A 136 4.87 2.59 8.53
C MET A 136 3.76 3.52 9.02
N SER A 137 2.64 3.59 8.33
CA SER A 137 1.47 4.37 8.75
C SER A 137 0.93 3.93 10.12
N ARG A 138 0.92 2.61 10.38
CA ARG A 138 0.51 2.08 11.68
C ARG A 138 1.51 2.43 12.79
N LEU A 139 2.82 2.37 12.54
CA LEU A 139 3.87 2.82 13.47
C LEU A 139 3.68 4.28 13.84
N GLU A 140 3.54 5.15 12.84
CA GLU A 140 3.34 6.58 13.04
C GLU A 140 2.08 6.87 13.87
N THR A 141 0.95 6.20 13.55
CA THR A 141 -0.29 6.35 14.30
C THR A 141 -0.11 5.91 15.77
N ARG A 142 0.65 4.84 16.02
CA ARG A 142 0.95 4.38 17.38
C ARG A 142 1.85 5.35 18.15
N ASP A 143 2.80 5.97 17.49
CA ASP A 143 3.67 6.98 18.12
C ASP A 143 2.91 8.26 18.45
N ARG A 144 1.99 8.69 17.59
CA ARG A 144 1.05 9.79 17.88
C ARG A 144 0.22 9.47 19.14
N LEU A 145 -0.36 8.26 19.23
CA LEU A 145 -1.10 7.87 20.44
C LEU A 145 -0.22 7.89 21.69
N LYS A 146 1.05 7.44 21.62
CA LYS A 146 1.97 7.51 22.76
C LYS A 146 2.21 8.95 23.20
N ALA A 147 2.38 9.87 22.23
CA ALA A 147 2.60 11.29 22.52
C ALA A 147 1.36 11.90 23.22
N SER A 148 0.16 11.64 22.70
CA SER A 148 -1.11 12.10 23.28
C SER A 148 -1.37 11.52 24.67
N GLU A 149 -1.09 10.23 24.88
CA GLU A 149 -1.19 9.57 26.18
C GLU A 149 -0.18 10.16 27.20
N LYS A 150 1.03 10.52 26.73
CA LYS A 150 2.03 11.20 27.56
C LYS A 150 1.58 12.60 27.96
N GLN A 151 1.04 13.39 27.02
CA GLN A 151 0.49 14.70 27.29
C GLN A 151 -0.69 14.59 28.28
N LEU A 152 -1.59 13.63 28.09
CA LEU A 152 -2.69 13.41 29.01
C LEU A 152 -2.19 13.09 30.42
N SER A 153 -1.17 12.24 30.56
CA SER A 153 -0.55 11.94 31.85
C SER A 153 -0.01 13.20 32.54
N GLN A 154 0.66 14.10 31.80
CA GLN A 154 1.17 15.35 32.33
C GLN A 154 0.04 16.30 32.75
N ASN A 155 -0.97 16.47 31.91
CA ASN A 155 -2.16 17.30 32.20
C ASN A 155 -2.90 16.82 33.46
N ILE A 156 -3.06 15.51 33.61
CA ILE A 156 -3.76 14.88 34.75
C ILE A 156 -2.95 15.06 36.04
N TYR A 157 -1.62 14.85 35.97
CA TYR A 157 -0.75 15.02 37.11
C TYR A 157 -0.75 16.45 37.65
N GLN A 158 -0.67 17.47 36.79
CA GLN A 158 -0.77 18.87 37.16
C GLN A 158 -2.11 19.24 37.81
N ARG A 159 -3.14 18.41 37.64
CA ARG A 159 -4.50 18.58 38.16
C ARG A 159 -4.82 17.67 39.34
N GLY A 160 -3.77 17.22 40.08
CA GLY A 160 -3.91 16.53 41.34
C GLY A 160 -4.28 15.06 41.27
N VAL A 161 -4.02 14.41 40.12
CA VAL A 161 -4.28 12.95 39.94
C VAL A 161 -2.95 12.20 39.89
N ASP A 162 -2.84 11.14 40.66
CA ASP A 162 -1.65 10.28 40.74
C ASP A 162 -1.59 9.22 39.60
N ASP A 163 -0.50 8.48 39.50
CA ASP A 163 -0.30 7.44 38.48
C ASP A 163 -1.39 6.36 38.50
N LYS A 164 -1.90 6.02 39.68
CA LYS A 164 -3.00 5.04 39.85
C LYS A 164 -4.29 5.62 39.28
N GLY A 165 -4.57 6.91 39.53
CA GLY A 165 -5.68 7.65 38.93
C GLY A 165 -5.59 7.68 37.40
N TYR A 166 -4.41 7.96 36.85
CA TYR A 166 -4.19 7.89 35.41
C TYR A 166 -4.54 6.51 34.82
N GLY A 167 -4.07 5.44 35.47
CA GLY A 167 -4.39 4.07 35.08
C GLY A 167 -5.89 3.79 35.07
N ARG A 168 -6.63 4.28 36.12
CA ARG A 168 -8.09 4.16 36.20
C ARG A 168 -8.82 4.95 35.10
N ILE A 169 -8.39 6.17 34.81
CA ILE A 169 -8.95 6.99 33.73
C ILE A 169 -8.82 6.27 32.38
N ARG A 170 -7.62 5.80 32.05
CA ARG A 170 -7.39 5.06 30.81
C ARG A 170 -8.23 3.79 30.71
N SER A 171 -8.30 3.00 31.78
CA SER A 171 -9.08 1.77 31.80
C SER A 171 -10.57 2.03 31.56
N LYS A 172 -11.14 3.09 32.18
CA LYS A 172 -12.53 3.47 31.96
C LYS A 172 -12.78 4.01 30.55
N GLY A 173 -11.80 4.70 29.96
CA GLY A 173 -11.83 5.10 28.55
C GLY A 173 -11.86 3.89 27.63
N ASP A 174 -11.01 2.88 27.87
CA ASP A 174 -11.00 1.62 27.10
C ASP A 174 -12.36 0.91 27.19
N VAL A 175 -12.95 0.80 28.39
CA VAL A 175 -14.30 0.22 28.57
C VAL A 175 -15.34 0.96 27.73
N ALA A 176 -15.27 2.30 27.67
CA ALA A 176 -16.19 3.10 26.88
C ALA A 176 -16.00 2.92 25.36
N LEU A 177 -14.76 2.80 24.90
CA LEU A 177 -14.44 2.61 23.48
C LEU A 177 -14.77 1.20 23.00
N PHE A 178 -14.47 0.17 23.82
CA PHE A 178 -14.64 -1.24 23.47
C PHE A 178 -15.99 -1.84 23.94
N GLY A 179 -17.01 -1.05 24.10
CA GLY A 179 -18.37 -1.55 24.32
C GLY A 179 -18.59 -2.29 25.64
N GLY A 180 -17.88 -1.90 26.69
CA GLY A 180 -17.96 -2.51 28.01
C GLY A 180 -16.81 -3.47 28.33
N HIS A 181 -15.97 -3.82 27.35
CA HIS A 181 -14.81 -4.67 27.56
C HIS A 181 -13.64 -3.89 28.17
N THR A 182 -13.07 -4.44 29.25
CA THR A 182 -11.87 -3.86 29.87
C THR A 182 -10.63 -4.07 29.00
N THR A 183 -9.54 -3.39 29.31
CA THR A 183 -8.24 -3.61 28.63
C THR A 183 -7.81 -5.09 28.75
N GLU A 184 -8.02 -5.74 29.90
CA GLU A 184 -7.67 -7.16 30.08
C GLU A 184 -8.61 -8.10 29.32
N ASP A 185 -9.92 -7.83 29.27
CA ASP A 185 -10.86 -8.59 28.43
C ASP A 185 -10.44 -8.54 26.96
N MET A 186 -10.06 -7.36 26.47
CA MET A 186 -9.58 -7.20 25.10
C MET A 186 -8.26 -7.92 24.84
N LYS A 187 -7.32 -7.89 25.80
CA LYS A 187 -6.07 -8.65 25.66
C LYS A 187 -6.35 -10.16 25.62
N HIS A 188 -7.21 -10.66 26.50
CA HIS A 188 -7.59 -12.07 26.49
C HIS A 188 -8.25 -12.47 25.16
N ARG A 189 -9.20 -11.67 24.69
CA ARG A 189 -9.92 -11.89 23.45
C ARG A 189 -9.00 -11.93 22.23
N LEU A 190 -7.96 -11.10 22.21
CA LEU A 190 -6.99 -11.00 21.11
C LEU A 190 -5.75 -11.89 21.31
N GLY A 191 -5.69 -12.72 22.36
CA GLY A 191 -4.55 -13.60 22.65
C GLY A 191 -3.26 -12.87 23.01
N ILE A 192 -3.38 -11.67 23.62
CA ILE A 192 -2.23 -10.82 23.98
C ILE A 192 -1.78 -11.10 25.41
N LYS A 193 -0.47 -11.22 25.62
CA LYS A 193 0.10 -11.37 26.98
C LYS A 193 -0.20 -10.14 27.83
N SER A 194 -0.58 -10.33 29.11
CA SER A 194 -0.93 -9.24 30.04
C SER A 194 0.16 -8.19 30.20
N SER A 195 1.44 -8.57 30.07
CA SER A 195 2.59 -7.66 30.16
C SER A 195 2.76 -6.73 28.94
N ARG A 196 2.01 -6.96 27.86
CA ARG A 196 2.11 -6.17 26.64
C ARG A 196 1.02 -5.10 26.56
N PRO A 197 1.31 -3.88 26.07
CA PRO A 197 0.29 -2.88 25.83
C PRO A 197 -0.72 -3.35 24.79
N LEU A 198 -2.02 -3.19 25.06
CA LEU A 198 -3.10 -3.53 24.13
C LEU A 198 -2.93 -2.79 22.80
N ALA A 199 -2.58 -1.50 22.85
CA ALA A 199 -2.43 -0.65 21.67
C ALA A 199 -1.37 -1.13 20.66
N ASP A 200 -0.41 -1.96 21.10
CA ASP A 200 0.61 -2.53 20.22
C ASP A 200 0.06 -3.59 19.24
N PHE A 201 -1.16 -4.07 19.49
CA PHE A 201 -1.84 -5.12 18.71
C PHE A 201 -3.15 -4.64 18.06
N LEU A 202 -3.51 -3.40 18.25
CA LEU A 202 -4.72 -2.84 17.63
C LEU A 202 -4.50 -2.46 16.17
N PRO A 203 -5.53 -2.59 15.30
CA PRO A 203 -5.51 -2.05 13.96
C PRO A 203 -5.33 -0.53 13.95
N THR A 204 -4.80 0.02 12.86
CA THR A 204 -4.56 1.46 12.68
C THR A 204 -5.80 2.29 13.00
N LEU A 205 -6.98 1.86 12.55
CA LEU A 205 -8.25 2.56 12.81
C LEU A 205 -8.56 2.67 14.31
N THR A 206 -8.36 1.58 15.07
CA THR A 206 -8.63 1.58 16.52
C THR A 206 -7.59 2.42 17.28
N ILE A 207 -6.32 2.40 16.85
CA ILE A 207 -5.27 3.27 17.40
C ILE A 207 -5.64 4.74 17.17
N ALA A 208 -6.06 5.09 15.95
CA ALA A 208 -6.48 6.45 15.59
C ALA A 208 -7.71 6.89 16.40
N ALA A 209 -8.68 6.01 16.61
CA ALA A 209 -9.86 6.27 17.44
C ALA A 209 -9.49 6.57 18.89
N LYS A 210 -8.58 5.76 19.48
CA LYS A 210 -8.04 6.02 20.83
C LYS A 210 -7.29 7.35 20.87
N ASN A 211 -6.49 7.64 19.86
CA ASN A 211 -5.75 8.89 19.78
C ASN A 211 -6.71 10.09 19.75
N LEU A 212 -7.73 10.06 18.89
CA LEU A 212 -8.73 11.12 18.80
C LEU A 212 -9.43 11.36 20.15
N ALA A 213 -9.88 10.31 20.84
CA ALA A 213 -10.53 10.44 22.14
C ALA A 213 -9.56 11.01 23.21
N THR A 214 -8.28 10.65 23.14
CA THR A 214 -7.25 11.18 24.03
C THR A 214 -6.96 12.64 23.77
N GLU A 215 -6.81 13.05 22.51
CA GLU A 215 -6.63 14.46 22.11
C GLU A 215 -7.83 15.33 22.49
N MET A 216 -9.06 14.84 22.26
CA MET A 216 -10.26 15.53 22.72
C MET A 216 -10.25 15.73 24.23
N THR A 217 -9.76 14.73 24.97
CA THR A 217 -9.66 14.82 26.44
C THR A 217 -8.61 15.82 26.86
N ASN A 218 -7.41 15.80 26.24
CA ASN A 218 -6.35 16.80 26.49
C ASN A 218 -6.89 18.22 26.27
N TYR A 219 -7.50 18.46 25.12
CA TYR A 219 -8.07 19.76 24.79
C TYR A 219 -9.13 20.21 25.81
N ASN A 220 -10.10 19.34 26.12
CA ASN A 220 -11.20 19.70 27.02
C ASN A 220 -10.76 19.87 28.48
N VAL A 221 -9.77 19.09 28.94
CA VAL A 221 -9.17 19.26 30.27
C VAL A 221 -8.56 20.64 30.44
N GLU A 222 -7.89 21.14 29.42
CA GLU A 222 -7.28 22.47 29.40
C GLU A 222 -8.35 23.58 29.27
N GLN A 223 -9.24 23.47 28.29
CA GLN A 223 -10.24 24.51 28.00
C GLN A 223 -11.29 24.69 29.09
N LYS A 224 -11.68 23.60 29.75
CA LYS A 224 -12.70 23.61 30.81
C LYS A 224 -12.09 23.67 32.20
N ASP A 225 -10.77 23.73 32.29
CA ASP A 225 -9.97 23.72 33.54
C ASP A 225 -10.43 22.60 34.51
N LEU A 226 -10.52 21.37 33.99
CA LEU A 226 -11.01 20.24 34.77
C LEU A 226 -9.98 19.78 35.80
N TYR A 227 -10.38 19.65 37.06
CA TYR A 227 -9.54 19.19 38.18
C TYR A 227 -10.04 17.89 38.78
N GLY A 228 -9.11 17.07 39.24
CA GLY A 228 -9.34 15.83 39.97
C GLY A 228 -9.79 14.67 39.10
N GLU A 229 -9.65 13.47 39.63
CA GLU A 229 -9.87 12.20 38.90
C GLU A 229 -11.30 12.08 38.36
N ARG A 230 -12.31 12.49 39.16
CA ARG A 230 -13.72 12.28 38.81
C ARG A 230 -14.14 13.06 37.55
N SER A 231 -13.82 14.35 37.49
CA SER A 231 -14.18 15.21 36.36
C SER A 231 -13.45 14.82 35.08
N ILE A 232 -12.14 14.54 35.18
CA ILE A 232 -11.32 14.12 34.04
C ILE A 232 -11.74 12.73 33.53
N THR A 233 -12.09 11.79 34.44
CA THR A 233 -12.63 10.49 34.06
C THR A 233 -13.95 10.64 33.27
N ALA A 234 -14.86 11.48 33.75
CA ALA A 234 -16.14 11.69 33.07
C ALA A 234 -15.94 12.23 31.66
N GLU A 235 -15.05 13.19 31.48
CA GLU A 235 -14.69 13.76 30.19
C GLU A 235 -14.06 12.70 29.27
N HIS A 236 -13.07 11.95 29.77
CA HIS A 236 -12.40 10.92 28.98
C HIS A 236 -13.34 9.79 28.53
N VAL A 237 -14.24 9.35 29.43
CA VAL A 237 -15.26 8.35 29.09
C VAL A 237 -16.23 8.89 28.07
N GLN A 238 -16.67 10.16 28.19
CA GLN A 238 -17.58 10.76 27.24
C GLN A 238 -16.97 10.88 25.83
N ASN A 239 -15.70 11.29 25.74
CA ASN A 239 -15.00 11.40 24.47
C ASN A 239 -14.85 10.03 23.79
N ASN A 240 -14.47 8.98 24.56
CA ASN A 240 -14.40 7.61 24.04
C ASN A 240 -15.77 7.08 23.59
N ARG A 241 -16.87 7.40 24.30
CA ARG A 241 -18.24 7.06 23.88
C ARG A 241 -18.62 7.75 22.57
N SER A 242 -18.30 9.03 22.42
CA SER A 242 -18.60 9.81 21.21
C SER A 242 -17.87 9.24 20.00
N VAL A 243 -16.57 8.91 20.13
CA VAL A 243 -15.79 8.25 19.07
C VAL A 243 -16.38 6.88 18.75
N ARG A 244 -16.72 6.06 19.76
CA ARG A 244 -17.38 4.78 19.55
C ARG A 244 -18.71 4.93 18.81
N GLN A 245 -19.54 5.90 19.20
CA GLN A 245 -20.83 6.14 18.55
C GLN A 245 -20.66 6.46 17.06
N MET A 246 -19.68 7.31 16.72
CA MET A 246 -19.35 7.65 15.33
C MET A 246 -18.95 6.39 14.54
N LEU A 247 -18.12 5.50 15.10
CA LEU A 247 -17.72 4.25 14.48
C LEU A 247 -18.92 3.31 14.29
N ASN A 248 -19.76 3.16 15.32
CA ASN A 248 -20.94 2.30 15.27
C ASN A 248 -21.95 2.74 14.19
N GLN A 249 -22.11 4.05 13.96
CA GLN A 249 -22.96 4.58 12.87
C GLN A 249 -22.46 4.13 11.47
N ARG A 250 -21.21 3.74 11.37
CA ARG A 250 -20.60 3.17 10.15
C ARG A 250 -20.48 1.64 10.20
N GLY A 251 -21.12 0.98 11.17
CA GLY A 251 -21.06 -0.47 11.34
C GLY A 251 -19.75 -1.00 11.90
N ILE A 252 -18.88 -0.14 12.42
CA ILE A 252 -17.56 -0.53 12.93
C ILE A 252 -17.63 -0.64 14.45
N LYS A 253 -17.33 -1.83 14.96
CA LYS A 253 -17.20 -2.11 16.40
C LYS A 253 -15.73 -2.37 16.71
N PRO A 254 -15.05 -1.49 17.46
CA PRO A 254 -13.62 -1.63 17.75
C PRO A 254 -13.22 -2.96 18.39
N GLU A 255 -14.10 -3.53 19.23
CA GLU A 255 -13.90 -4.81 19.90
C GLU A 255 -13.99 -6.03 19.01
N ASP A 256 -14.62 -5.92 17.83
CA ASP A 256 -14.79 -7.04 16.89
C ASP A 256 -13.70 -7.05 15.80
N LEU A 257 -12.85 -6.02 15.75
CA LEU A 257 -11.75 -5.96 14.80
C LEU A 257 -10.64 -6.97 15.18
N PRO A 258 -10.03 -7.66 14.21
CA PRO A 258 -8.98 -8.64 14.48
C PRO A 258 -7.71 -7.97 15.04
N ALA A 259 -6.93 -8.75 15.79
CA ALA A 259 -5.61 -8.30 16.24
C ALA A 259 -4.71 -8.03 15.01
N ALA A 260 -3.98 -6.93 15.08
CA ALA A 260 -2.90 -6.65 14.14
C ALA A 260 -1.58 -7.23 14.67
N GLU A 261 -0.57 -7.32 13.80
CA GLU A 261 0.74 -7.81 14.20
C GLU A 261 1.38 -6.93 15.30
N ASP A 262 2.19 -7.53 16.18
CA ASP A 262 2.90 -6.82 17.25
C ASP A 262 3.72 -5.65 16.66
N ILE A 263 3.45 -4.43 17.14
CA ILE A 263 4.09 -3.20 16.65
C ILE A 263 5.62 -3.27 16.77
N LYS A 264 6.17 -3.92 17.79
CA LYS A 264 7.62 -4.07 17.94
C LYS A 264 8.23 -5.01 16.89
N LYS A 265 7.44 -5.96 16.38
CA LYS A 265 7.90 -6.82 15.28
C LYS A 265 7.89 -6.04 13.97
N VAL A 266 6.85 -5.25 13.76
CA VAL A 266 6.72 -4.35 12.61
C VAL A 266 7.87 -3.33 12.60
N GLU A 267 8.15 -2.67 13.71
CA GLU A 267 9.26 -1.72 13.86
C GLU A 267 10.62 -2.34 13.49
N ARG A 268 10.91 -3.53 14.01
CA ARG A 268 12.15 -4.26 13.67
C ARG A 268 12.25 -4.60 12.19
N MET A 269 11.14 -4.98 11.57
CA MET A 269 11.09 -5.31 10.15
C MET A 269 11.28 -4.06 9.27
N VAL A 270 10.62 -2.95 9.59
CA VAL A 270 10.78 -1.66 8.90
C VAL A 270 12.24 -1.21 8.98
N ASN A 271 12.82 -1.19 10.17
CA ASN A 271 14.22 -0.80 10.39
C ASN A 271 15.21 -1.72 9.65
N SER A 272 14.93 -3.04 9.58
CA SER A 272 15.75 -3.98 8.82
C SER A 272 15.70 -3.72 7.32
N ASN A 273 14.50 -3.44 6.79
CA ASN A 273 14.31 -3.13 5.37
C ASN A 273 14.94 -1.80 4.99
N GLN A 274 14.80 -0.77 5.84
CA GLN A 274 15.45 0.53 5.64
C GLN A 274 16.98 0.37 5.55
N LYS A 275 17.60 -0.37 6.49
CA LYS A 275 19.04 -0.65 6.44
C LYS A 275 19.48 -1.41 5.19
N LYS A 276 18.63 -2.30 4.65
CA LYS A 276 18.93 -3.00 3.39
C LYS A 276 18.91 -2.03 2.21
N ILE A 277 17.92 -1.14 2.15
CA ILE A 277 17.80 -0.12 1.10
C ILE A 277 19.01 0.83 1.16
N GLU A 278 19.38 1.33 2.33
CA GLU A 278 20.55 2.20 2.52
C GLU A 278 21.86 1.52 2.04
N LYS A 279 22.06 0.25 2.42
CA LYS A 279 23.25 -0.51 1.98
C LYS A 279 23.29 -0.71 0.46
N THR A 280 22.13 -0.83 -0.19
CA THR A 280 22.06 -1.03 -1.64
C THR A 280 22.25 0.29 -2.39
N SER A 281 21.79 1.40 -1.83
CA SER A 281 21.89 2.75 -2.41
C SER A 281 23.32 3.33 -2.32
N ASN A 282 24.12 2.91 -1.33
CA ASN A 282 25.46 3.44 -1.08
C ASN A 282 26.59 2.64 -1.74
N LYS A 283 26.29 1.64 -2.55
CA LYS A 283 27.31 0.89 -3.30
C LYS A 283 27.38 1.40 -4.73
N LEU A 284 28.53 1.94 -5.10
CA LEU A 284 28.88 2.13 -6.50
C LEU A 284 28.85 0.76 -7.23
N PRO A 285 28.44 0.72 -8.52
CA PRO A 285 28.54 -0.50 -9.29
C PRO A 285 30.00 -1.00 -9.28
N PRO A 286 30.20 -2.35 -9.29
CA PRO A 286 31.56 -2.88 -9.39
C PRO A 286 32.24 -2.28 -10.63
N LYS A 287 33.51 -1.87 -10.49
CA LYS A 287 34.31 -1.44 -11.63
C LYS A 287 34.37 -2.61 -12.62
N ASP A 288 33.97 -2.37 -13.84
CA ASP A 288 34.25 -3.31 -14.92
C ASP A 288 35.76 -3.50 -14.96
N ASN A 289 36.22 -4.71 -14.66
CA ASN A 289 37.61 -5.10 -14.88
C ASN A 289 37.81 -5.13 -16.40
N GLU A 290 38.61 -4.19 -16.90
CA GLU A 290 39.20 -4.26 -18.23
C GLU A 290 40.05 -5.51 -18.43
#